data_d52d983747c4a53009946deaf7361a08
#
_entry.id   d52d983747c4a53009946deaf7361a08
#
_cell.length_a   1.000
_cell.length_b   1.000
_cell.length_c   1.000
_cell.angle_alpha   90.00
_cell.angle_beta   90.00
_cell.angle_gamma   90.00
#
_symmetry.space_group_name_H-M   'P 1'
#
loop_
_entity.id
_entity.type
_entity.pdbx_description
1 polymer ?
#
loop_
_entity_poly.entity_id
_entity_poly.type
_entity_poly.pdbx_seq_one_letter_code
_entity_poly.pdbx_strand_id
1 'polypeptide(L)'
;MDSVHLGVGSSDSEVGSRIGGRPPQVVAGQPILQTHEYLLTLEAHTASWLGARELSVFIRRGFSIGDDDLEYPDIGFSAVLHPPSSRSAESAGTHEGLGSAALVNLPADDEVMPLVLIAPQPVLIQNEPSYADAVEADGHRFLFQINEEGWPVVAEPQPEFVEEYLFGYGSVYFYGSADAAGLADEVVPGFLDF
;
A
#
# COMPACT_ATOMS: atom_id res chain seq x y z
N MET A 1 -6.63 -3.79 19.01
CA MET A 1 -7.13 -4.03 17.62
C MET A 1 -6.52 -5.35 17.20
N ASP A 2 -7.34 -6.27 16.71
CA ASP A 2 -6.80 -7.52 16.15
C ASP A 2 -6.10 -7.19 14.83
N SER A 3 -5.02 -7.91 14.54
CA SER A 3 -4.29 -7.73 13.28
C SER A 3 -5.12 -8.23 12.10
N VAL A 4 -5.04 -7.53 10.96
CA VAL A 4 -5.64 -7.94 9.68
C VAL A 4 -4.51 -8.30 8.74
N HIS A 5 -4.57 -9.51 8.21
CA HIS A 5 -3.59 -10.05 7.27
C HIS A 5 -4.26 -10.17 5.90
N LEU A 6 -3.76 -9.45 4.90
CA LEU A 6 -4.28 -9.53 3.54
C LEU A 6 -3.24 -10.16 2.62
N GLY A 7 -3.70 -11.10 1.82
CA GLY A 7 -2.94 -11.70 0.73
C GLY A 7 -3.68 -11.64 -0.58
N VAL A 8 -3.02 -12.07 -1.64
CA VAL A 8 -3.57 -12.06 -3.00
C VAL A 8 -4.57 -13.21 -3.17
N GLY A 9 -5.78 -12.88 -3.54
CA GLY A 9 -6.83 -13.84 -3.90
C GLY A 9 -6.67 -14.39 -5.32
N SER A 10 -7.40 -15.45 -5.60
CA SER A 10 -7.36 -16.14 -6.91
C SER A 10 -8.18 -15.46 -8.00
N SER A 11 -8.93 -14.42 -7.69
CA SER A 11 -9.81 -13.71 -8.63
C SER A 11 -9.51 -12.22 -8.64
N ASP A 12 -9.78 -11.59 -9.76
CA ASP A 12 -9.80 -10.12 -9.84
C ASP A 12 -11.10 -9.56 -9.27
N SER A 13 -11.09 -8.31 -8.82
CA SER A 13 -12.26 -7.63 -8.28
C SER A 13 -12.33 -6.17 -8.77
N GLU A 14 -13.53 -5.75 -9.15
CA GLU A 14 -13.80 -4.35 -9.51
C GLU A 14 -14.03 -3.45 -8.28
N VAL A 15 -14.35 -4.04 -7.13
CA VAL A 15 -14.61 -3.38 -5.85
C VAL A 15 -13.96 -4.17 -4.70
N GLY A 16 -13.86 -3.55 -3.53
CA GLY A 16 -13.23 -4.17 -2.38
C GLY A 16 -11.71 -3.91 -2.32
N SER A 17 -11.05 -4.55 -1.37
CA SER A 17 -9.59 -4.50 -1.28
C SER A 17 -8.98 -5.21 -2.48
N ARG A 18 -8.06 -4.54 -3.18
CA ARG A 18 -7.53 -5.00 -4.46
C ARG A 18 -6.13 -4.47 -4.72
N ILE A 19 -5.40 -5.16 -5.56
CA ILE A 19 -4.04 -4.80 -5.97
C ILE A 19 -3.94 -4.79 -7.48
N GLY A 20 -3.12 -3.89 -8.02
CA GLY A 20 -2.85 -3.77 -9.45
C GLY A 20 -4.05 -3.42 -10.32
N GLY A 21 -3.84 -3.43 -11.62
CA GLY A 21 -4.84 -3.01 -12.59
C GLY A 21 -5.10 -1.50 -12.56
N ARG A 22 -6.30 -1.09 -12.94
CA ARG A 22 -6.66 0.33 -13.08
C ARG A 22 -6.97 0.97 -11.72
N PRO A 23 -6.54 2.24 -11.50
CA PRO A 23 -6.82 2.95 -10.25
C PRO A 23 -8.33 3.16 -10.04
N PRO A 24 -8.77 3.54 -8.81
CA PRO A 24 -10.15 3.92 -8.56
C PRO A 24 -10.61 5.09 -9.43
N GLN A 25 -11.87 5.06 -9.87
CA GLN A 25 -12.46 6.10 -10.74
C GLN A 25 -12.39 7.49 -10.09
N VAL A 26 -12.54 7.59 -8.78
CA VAL A 26 -12.47 8.86 -8.05
C VAL A 26 -11.09 9.51 -8.09
N VAL A 27 -10.04 8.73 -8.36
CA VAL A 27 -8.65 9.21 -8.50
C VAL A 27 -8.29 9.49 -9.96
N ALA A 28 -9.09 8.98 -10.92
CA ALA A 28 -8.87 9.21 -12.34
C ALA A 28 -8.82 10.72 -12.65
N GLY A 29 -7.76 11.12 -13.37
CA GLY A 29 -7.53 12.53 -13.72
C GLY A 29 -6.93 13.40 -12.60
N GLN A 30 -6.69 12.86 -11.41
CA GLN A 30 -6.01 13.59 -10.35
C GLN A 30 -4.50 13.75 -10.65
N PRO A 31 -3.86 14.83 -10.15
CA PRO A 31 -2.44 15.10 -10.39
C PRO A 31 -1.51 13.97 -9.97
N ILE A 32 -1.86 13.20 -8.95
CA ILE A 32 -1.09 12.05 -8.47
C ILE A 32 -0.72 11.08 -9.60
N LEU A 33 -1.63 10.82 -10.54
CA LEU A 33 -1.42 9.89 -11.64
C LEU A 33 -0.45 10.41 -12.72
N GLN A 34 -0.02 11.66 -12.64
CA GLN A 34 1.03 12.21 -13.53
C GLN A 34 2.42 11.76 -13.08
N THR A 35 2.62 11.57 -11.78
CA THR A 35 3.91 11.30 -11.15
C THR A 35 4.00 9.91 -10.54
N HIS A 36 2.87 9.28 -10.24
CA HIS A 36 2.81 7.97 -9.56
C HIS A 36 1.99 6.97 -10.35
N GLU A 37 2.17 5.70 -10.00
CA GLU A 37 1.43 4.55 -10.48
C GLU A 37 0.69 3.89 -9.32
N TYR A 38 -0.50 3.39 -9.62
CA TYR A 38 -1.37 2.77 -8.64
C TYR A 38 -0.86 1.38 -8.24
N LEU A 39 -0.82 1.10 -6.95
CA LEU A 39 -0.47 -0.20 -6.39
C LEU A 39 -1.69 -0.96 -5.92
N LEU A 40 -2.37 -0.45 -4.91
CA LEU A 40 -3.47 -1.17 -4.26
C LEU A 40 -4.52 -0.22 -3.67
N THR A 41 -5.68 -0.77 -3.33
CA THR A 41 -6.72 -0.12 -2.52
C THR A 41 -7.11 -1.03 -1.37
N LEU A 42 -7.19 -0.47 -0.17
CA LEU A 42 -7.85 -1.05 1.00
C LEU A 42 -9.29 -0.56 1.04
N GLU A 43 -10.26 -1.48 1.08
CA GLU A 43 -11.68 -1.12 1.12
C GLU A 43 -12.10 -0.52 2.45
N ALA A 44 -13.23 0.16 2.44
CA ALA A 44 -13.86 0.68 3.64
C ALA A 44 -14.05 -0.43 4.69
N HIS A 45 -13.83 -0.07 5.95
CA HIS A 45 -13.94 -0.97 7.11
C HIS A 45 -12.89 -2.10 7.21
N THR A 46 -11.94 -2.25 6.27
CA THR A 46 -10.82 -3.18 6.43
C THR A 46 -10.03 -2.89 7.71
N ALA A 47 -9.92 -1.62 8.07
CA ALA A 47 -9.39 -1.18 9.35
C ALA A 47 -10.33 -0.14 10.00
N SER A 48 -10.38 -0.11 11.33
CA SER A 48 -11.26 0.81 12.06
C SER A 48 -10.98 2.28 11.74
N TRP A 49 -9.71 2.65 11.51
CA TRP A 49 -9.30 4.00 11.18
C TRP A 49 -9.69 4.46 9.76
N LEU A 50 -10.06 3.55 8.86
CA LEU A 50 -10.61 3.89 7.53
C LEU A 50 -12.05 4.40 7.61
N GLY A 51 -12.85 3.86 8.54
CA GLY A 51 -14.28 4.12 8.57
C GLY A 51 -14.95 3.72 7.26
N ALA A 52 -15.73 4.63 6.67
CA ALA A 52 -16.44 4.41 5.40
C ALA A 52 -15.63 4.82 4.15
N ARG A 53 -14.34 5.10 4.29
CA ARG A 53 -13.45 5.50 3.19
C ARG A 53 -12.59 4.31 2.74
N GLU A 54 -12.13 4.39 1.51
CA GLU A 54 -11.06 3.57 0.97
C GLU A 54 -9.73 4.31 1.04
N LEU A 55 -8.63 3.55 1.08
CA LEU A 55 -7.28 4.07 0.96
C LEU A 55 -6.63 3.47 -0.29
N SER A 56 -6.14 4.31 -1.18
CA SER A 56 -5.32 3.87 -2.32
C SER A 56 -3.86 4.26 -2.13
N VAL A 57 -2.97 3.34 -2.47
CA VAL A 57 -1.51 3.51 -2.40
C VAL A 57 -0.94 3.57 -3.80
N PHE A 58 0.04 4.45 -3.98
CA PHE A 58 0.72 4.73 -5.24
C PHE A 58 2.24 4.72 -5.02
N ILE A 59 2.98 4.36 -6.07
CA ILE A 59 4.45 4.43 -6.11
C ILE A 59 4.88 5.43 -7.18
N ARG A 60 5.93 6.20 -6.92
CA ARG A 60 6.50 7.14 -7.87
C ARG A 60 6.97 6.41 -9.13
N ARG A 61 6.68 6.99 -10.31
CA ARG A 61 7.15 6.45 -11.58
C ARG A 61 8.67 6.39 -11.61
N GLY A 62 9.19 5.22 -11.98
CA GLY A 62 10.63 4.98 -12.03
C GLY A 62 11.29 4.96 -10.65
N PHE A 63 10.54 4.68 -9.58
CA PHE A 63 11.09 4.46 -8.25
C PHE A 63 12.18 3.39 -8.30
N SER A 64 13.28 3.63 -7.60
CA SER A 64 14.37 2.69 -7.45
C SER A 64 14.87 2.72 -6.01
N ILE A 65 15.13 1.56 -5.43
CA ILE A 65 15.67 1.43 -4.07
C ILE A 65 17.06 2.07 -3.89
N GLY A 66 17.73 2.40 -4.98
CA GLY A 66 19.01 3.14 -4.97
C GLY A 66 18.84 4.65 -4.92
N ASP A 67 17.60 5.16 -4.94
CA ASP A 67 17.30 6.59 -4.78
C ASP A 67 17.43 7.00 -3.32
N ASP A 68 17.55 8.31 -3.05
CA ASP A 68 17.65 8.82 -1.68
C ASP A 68 16.28 8.94 -0.98
N ASP A 69 15.18 8.61 -1.67
CA ASP A 69 13.80 8.82 -1.25
C ASP A 69 13.22 7.60 -0.51
N LEU A 70 13.87 7.15 0.55
CA LEU A 70 13.50 5.95 1.30
C LEU A 70 12.92 6.24 2.69
N GLU A 71 12.92 7.51 3.11
CA GLU A 71 12.45 7.94 4.43
C GLU A 71 11.53 9.18 4.33
N TYR A 72 10.64 9.31 5.32
CA TYR A 72 9.76 10.47 5.47
C TYR A 72 10.59 11.77 5.59
N PRO A 73 10.11 12.91 4.97
CA PRO A 73 8.83 13.05 4.26
C PRO A 73 8.86 12.72 2.75
N ASP A 74 10.03 12.53 2.17
CA ASP A 74 10.23 12.46 0.72
C ASP A 74 10.34 11.03 0.17
N ILE A 75 9.68 10.09 0.81
CA ILE A 75 9.63 8.70 0.34
C ILE A 75 8.83 8.59 -0.96
N GLY A 76 9.28 7.76 -1.89
CA GLY A 76 8.71 7.58 -3.22
C GLY A 76 7.32 6.91 -3.29
N PHE A 77 6.53 7.00 -2.24
CA PHE A 77 5.16 6.48 -2.14
C PHE A 77 4.18 7.59 -1.81
N SER A 78 2.91 7.32 -2.04
CA SER A 78 1.82 8.20 -1.65
C SER A 78 0.57 7.40 -1.29
N ALA A 79 -0.24 7.93 -0.39
CA ALA A 79 -1.50 7.35 0.02
C ALA A 79 -2.63 8.37 -0.10
N VAL A 80 -3.80 7.95 -0.58
CA VAL A 80 -4.96 8.83 -0.81
C VAL A 80 -6.20 8.20 -0.20
N LEU A 81 -6.77 8.89 0.79
CA LEU A 81 -8.09 8.55 1.35
C LEU A 81 -9.19 9.08 0.44
N HIS A 82 -10.17 8.26 0.10
CA HIS A 82 -11.27 8.63 -0.78
C HIS A 82 -12.57 7.86 -0.47
N PRO A 83 -13.74 8.34 -0.95
CA PRO A 83 -14.97 7.54 -0.89
C PRO A 83 -14.83 6.23 -1.67
N PRO A 84 -15.61 5.18 -1.35
CA PRO A 84 -15.64 3.93 -2.11
C PRO A 84 -15.82 4.16 -3.61
N SER A 85 -15.02 3.46 -4.42
CA SER A 85 -14.96 3.69 -5.85
C SER A 85 -14.62 2.41 -6.62
N SER A 86 -15.37 2.14 -7.71
CA SER A 86 -14.99 1.12 -8.69
C SER A 86 -13.72 1.53 -9.44
N ARG A 87 -13.16 0.59 -10.18
CA ARG A 87 -12.00 0.86 -11.07
C ARG A 87 -12.35 1.86 -12.16
N SER A 88 -11.37 2.67 -12.53
CA SER A 88 -11.47 3.59 -13.67
C SER A 88 -11.66 2.83 -14.98
N ALA A 89 -12.33 3.46 -15.93
CA ALA A 89 -12.35 2.98 -17.31
C ALA A 89 -11.00 3.22 -18.03
N GLU A 90 -10.20 4.14 -17.54
CA GLU A 90 -8.92 4.54 -18.13
C GLU A 90 -7.75 3.78 -17.48
N SER A 91 -6.73 3.45 -18.27
CA SER A 91 -5.51 2.80 -17.80
C SER A 91 -4.43 3.78 -17.31
N ALA A 92 -4.70 5.08 -17.32
CA ALA A 92 -3.77 6.05 -16.81
C ALA A 92 -3.40 5.77 -15.34
N GLY A 93 -2.11 5.72 -15.04
CA GLY A 93 -1.61 5.39 -13.70
C GLY A 93 -1.58 3.90 -13.34
N THR A 94 -1.87 3.00 -14.28
CA THR A 94 -1.67 1.55 -14.08
C THR A 94 -0.16 1.24 -14.05
N HIS A 95 0.26 0.42 -13.11
CA HIS A 95 1.62 -0.14 -13.07
C HIS A 95 1.68 -1.38 -13.98
N GLU A 96 2.51 -1.32 -15.04
CA GLU A 96 2.51 -2.34 -16.11
C GLU A 96 2.97 -3.73 -15.64
N GLY A 97 3.88 -3.79 -14.66
CA GLY A 97 4.43 -5.04 -14.13
C GLY A 97 3.54 -5.71 -13.09
N LEU A 98 2.49 -5.05 -12.61
CA LEU A 98 1.69 -5.53 -11.50
C LEU A 98 0.39 -6.18 -11.98
N GLY A 99 0.23 -7.47 -11.65
CA GLY A 99 -0.99 -8.23 -11.90
C GLY A 99 -2.18 -7.69 -11.10
N SER A 100 -3.37 -7.82 -11.66
CA SER A 100 -4.61 -7.38 -11.02
C SER A 100 -5.27 -8.52 -10.25
N ALA A 101 -5.53 -8.33 -8.95
CA ALA A 101 -6.15 -9.32 -8.09
C ALA A 101 -6.95 -8.69 -6.94
N ALA A 102 -7.87 -9.45 -6.34
CA ALA A 102 -8.47 -9.11 -5.06
C ALA A 102 -7.44 -9.31 -3.93
N LEU A 103 -7.52 -8.49 -2.90
CA LEU A 103 -6.87 -8.74 -1.62
C LEU A 103 -7.91 -9.37 -0.68
N VAL A 104 -7.54 -10.50 -0.09
CA VAL A 104 -8.42 -11.30 0.77
C VAL A 104 -7.80 -11.48 2.15
N ASN A 105 -8.65 -11.65 3.17
CA ASN A 105 -8.18 -11.96 4.51
C ASN A 105 -7.51 -13.34 4.53
N LEU A 106 -6.31 -13.37 5.09
CA LEU A 106 -5.59 -14.59 5.43
C LEU A 106 -5.81 -14.94 6.90
N PRO A 107 -5.74 -16.23 7.26
CA PRO A 107 -5.61 -16.61 8.66
C PRO A 107 -4.37 -15.94 9.27
N ALA A 108 -4.45 -15.57 10.54
CA ALA A 108 -3.28 -15.15 11.29
C ALA A 108 -2.43 -16.38 11.58
N ASP A 109 -1.56 -16.72 10.66
CA ASP A 109 -0.65 -17.86 10.69
C ASP A 109 0.77 -17.34 10.52
N ASP A 110 1.67 -17.71 11.42
CA ASP A 110 3.06 -17.26 11.40
C ASP A 110 3.87 -17.87 10.22
N GLU A 111 3.31 -18.87 9.53
CA GLU A 111 3.97 -19.49 8.37
C GLU A 111 3.70 -18.74 7.05
N VAL A 112 2.72 -17.84 7.02
CA VAL A 112 2.35 -17.10 5.80
C VAL A 112 2.54 -15.60 6.03
N MET A 113 3.53 -15.03 5.37
CA MET A 113 3.72 -13.57 5.35
C MET A 113 2.57 -12.92 4.56
N PRO A 114 1.76 -12.04 5.17
CA PRO A 114 0.74 -11.31 4.42
C PRO A 114 1.39 -10.26 3.51
N LEU A 115 0.81 -9.99 2.35
CA LEU A 115 1.25 -8.86 1.54
C LEU A 115 0.98 -7.52 2.23
N VAL A 116 -0.18 -7.38 2.88
CA VAL A 116 -0.50 -6.21 3.70
C VAL A 116 -0.81 -6.64 5.12
N LEU A 117 -0.09 -6.04 6.07
CA LEU A 117 -0.30 -6.23 7.50
C LEU A 117 -0.83 -4.95 8.13
N ILE A 118 -2.06 -4.99 8.65
CA ILE A 118 -2.64 -3.93 9.49
C ILE A 118 -2.54 -4.40 10.93
N ALA A 119 -1.74 -3.74 11.74
CA ALA A 119 -1.45 -4.17 13.11
C ALA A 119 -1.23 -2.94 14.03
N PRO A 120 -1.27 -3.12 15.36
CA PRO A 120 -1.00 -2.01 16.29
C PRO A 120 0.47 -1.59 16.32
N GLN A 121 1.39 -2.42 15.86
CA GLN A 121 2.83 -2.19 15.80
C GLN A 121 3.40 -2.74 14.49
N PRO A 122 4.44 -2.11 13.91
CA PRO A 122 5.12 -2.63 12.74
C PRO A 122 5.90 -3.91 13.07
N VAL A 123 6.08 -4.74 12.05
CA VAL A 123 7.03 -5.85 12.06
C VAL A 123 8.22 -5.42 11.23
N LEU A 124 9.30 -5.03 11.89
CA LEU A 124 10.51 -4.49 11.26
C LEU A 124 11.41 -5.63 10.77
N ILE A 125 12.03 -5.45 9.60
CA ILE A 125 13.00 -6.39 9.03
C ILE A 125 14.33 -6.24 9.77
N GLN A 126 14.86 -5.01 9.86
CA GLN A 126 16.14 -4.74 10.51
C GLN A 126 16.03 -4.47 12.01
N ASN A 127 14.82 -4.46 12.57
CA ASN A 127 14.57 -4.14 13.98
C ASN A 127 15.19 -2.80 14.42
N GLU A 128 15.10 -1.78 13.54
CA GLU A 128 15.62 -0.43 13.78
C GLU A 128 14.45 0.57 13.92
N PRO A 129 13.91 0.75 15.14
CA PRO A 129 12.73 1.60 15.36
C PRO A 129 12.98 3.08 15.10
N SER A 130 14.24 3.55 15.09
CA SER A 130 14.56 4.97 14.85
C SER A 130 14.19 5.46 13.45
N TYR A 131 13.94 4.57 12.48
CA TYR A 131 13.39 4.94 11.17
C TYR A 131 12.03 5.65 11.26
N ALA A 132 11.27 5.39 12.33
CA ALA A 132 9.99 6.03 12.58
C ALA A 132 10.09 7.42 13.25
N ASP A 133 11.25 7.80 13.79
CA ASP A 133 11.39 8.98 14.66
C ASP A 133 10.88 10.27 13.99
N ALA A 134 11.18 10.46 12.71
CA ALA A 134 10.79 11.67 11.98
C ALA A 134 9.26 11.73 11.76
N VAL A 135 8.64 10.65 11.29
CA VAL A 135 7.21 10.59 11.03
C VAL A 135 6.39 10.62 12.34
N GLU A 136 6.91 10.02 13.42
CA GLU A 136 6.27 10.06 14.74
C GLU A 136 6.41 11.44 15.42
N ALA A 137 7.53 12.14 15.19
CA ALA A 137 7.72 13.52 15.69
C ALA A 137 6.68 14.49 15.10
N ASP A 138 6.20 14.24 13.87
CA ASP A 138 5.12 15.01 13.25
C ASP A 138 3.71 14.57 13.71
N GLY A 139 3.62 13.64 14.67
CA GLY A 139 2.37 13.23 15.32
C GLY A 139 1.65 12.06 14.64
N HIS A 140 2.26 11.43 13.65
CA HIS A 140 1.71 10.26 13.00
C HIS A 140 1.97 8.99 13.80
N ARG A 141 1.12 7.98 13.60
CA ARG A 141 1.24 6.66 14.23
C ARG A 141 1.18 5.58 13.18
N PHE A 142 1.83 4.46 13.43
CA PHE A 142 1.78 3.32 12.54
C PHE A 142 0.33 2.85 12.28
N LEU A 143 0.02 2.56 11.03
CA LEU A 143 -1.29 2.09 10.57
C LEU A 143 -1.21 0.70 9.93
N PHE A 144 -0.29 0.52 8.99
CA PHE A 144 -0.10 -0.73 8.25
C PHE A 144 1.25 -0.75 7.54
N GLN A 145 1.63 -1.93 7.06
CA GLN A 145 2.80 -2.13 6.21
C GLN A 145 2.42 -2.95 4.97
N ILE A 146 3.18 -2.75 3.90
CA ILE A 146 3.16 -3.57 2.70
C ILE A 146 4.48 -4.31 2.65
N ASN A 147 4.42 -5.64 2.65
CA ASN A 147 5.59 -6.50 2.69
C ASN A 147 6.15 -6.77 1.29
N GLU A 148 7.39 -7.25 1.23
CA GLU A 148 8.09 -7.52 -0.02
C GLU A 148 7.55 -8.73 -0.79
N GLU A 149 6.88 -9.67 -0.13
CA GLU A 149 6.42 -10.92 -0.72
C GLU A 149 4.92 -10.91 -1.05
N GLY A 150 4.51 -11.83 -1.92
CA GLY A 150 3.10 -12.06 -2.23
C GLY A 150 2.52 -11.18 -3.34
N TRP A 151 3.34 -10.45 -4.09
CA TRP A 151 2.89 -9.61 -5.19
C TRP A 151 2.35 -10.43 -6.37
N PRO A 152 1.19 -10.05 -6.95
CA PRO A 152 0.67 -10.71 -8.14
C PRO A 152 1.50 -10.29 -9.36
N VAL A 153 1.97 -11.27 -10.09
CA VAL A 153 2.71 -11.07 -11.35
C VAL A 153 1.75 -11.00 -12.53
N VAL A 154 2.13 -10.26 -13.57
CA VAL A 154 1.40 -10.28 -14.85
C VAL A 154 1.61 -11.65 -15.49
N ALA A 155 0.53 -12.24 -16.02
CA ALA A 155 0.61 -13.48 -16.79
C ALA A 155 1.51 -13.28 -18.02
N GLU A 156 2.20 -14.35 -18.41
CA GLU A 156 3.23 -14.39 -19.45
C GLU A 156 3.04 -13.47 -20.69
N PRO A 157 4.16 -12.89 -21.18
CA PRO A 157 5.51 -12.95 -20.63
C PRO A 157 5.66 -12.06 -19.39
N GLN A 158 6.20 -12.62 -18.34
CA GLN A 158 6.45 -11.87 -17.10
C GLN A 158 7.62 -10.90 -17.33
N PRO A 159 7.49 -9.62 -16.98
CA PRO A 159 8.63 -8.73 -16.90
C PRO A 159 9.63 -9.23 -15.83
N GLU A 160 10.92 -9.27 -16.14
CA GLU A 160 11.96 -9.78 -15.23
C GLU A 160 11.94 -9.09 -13.85
N PHE A 161 11.61 -7.82 -13.80
CA PHE A 161 11.59 -7.05 -12.54
C PHE A 161 10.46 -7.44 -11.58
N VAL A 162 9.47 -8.19 -12.02
CA VAL A 162 8.35 -8.66 -11.17
C VAL A 162 8.71 -9.96 -10.45
N GLU A 163 9.74 -10.67 -10.90
CA GLU A 163 10.36 -11.78 -10.19
C GLU A 163 11.20 -11.29 -8.99
N GLU A 164 11.61 -10.00 -9.08
CA GLU A 164 12.34 -9.33 -8.03
C GLU A 164 11.38 -8.46 -7.30
N TYR A 165 10.81 -8.26 -6.43
CA TYR A 165 9.96 -7.37 -5.68
C TYR A 165 9.71 -6.00 -6.35
N LEU A 166 8.48 -5.53 -6.32
CA LEU A 166 8.03 -4.35 -7.05
C LEU A 166 8.82 -3.06 -6.75
N PHE A 167 9.32 -2.92 -5.54
CA PHE A 167 10.13 -1.79 -5.08
C PHE A 167 11.52 -2.22 -4.56
N GLY A 168 12.04 -3.33 -5.07
CA GLY A 168 13.26 -3.97 -4.58
C GLY A 168 12.97 -4.88 -3.40
N TYR A 169 13.90 -5.00 -2.47
CA TYR A 169 13.72 -5.75 -1.24
C TYR A 169 13.06 -4.87 -0.18
N GLY A 170 12.33 -5.48 0.76
CA GLY A 170 11.90 -4.82 1.97
C GLY A 170 10.42 -4.51 2.06
N SER A 171 10.06 -3.83 3.13
CA SER A 171 8.68 -3.46 3.47
C SER A 171 8.53 -1.96 3.55
N VAL A 172 7.36 -1.44 3.13
CA VAL A 172 6.99 -0.02 3.25
C VAL A 172 5.99 0.14 4.39
N TYR A 173 6.29 1.08 5.29
CA TYR A 173 5.50 1.33 6.49
C TYR A 173 4.72 2.62 6.35
N PHE A 174 3.41 2.55 6.65
CA PHE A 174 2.49 3.67 6.54
C PHE A 174 2.00 4.13 7.90
N TYR A 175 2.01 5.44 8.08
CA TYR A 175 1.63 6.14 9.29
C TYR A 175 0.46 7.08 9.03
N GLY A 176 -0.18 7.57 10.07
CA GLY A 176 -1.23 8.57 9.89
C GLY A 176 -1.59 9.30 11.17
N SER A 177 -2.20 10.45 11.00
CA SER A 177 -2.90 11.17 12.05
C SER A 177 -4.36 10.71 12.10
N ALA A 178 -5.01 10.91 13.23
CA ALA A 178 -6.41 10.55 13.40
C ALA A 178 -7.20 11.69 14.06
N ASP A 179 -8.46 11.84 13.64
CA ASP A 179 -9.42 12.74 14.25
C ASP A 179 -9.86 12.27 15.65
N ALA A 180 -10.72 13.06 16.30
CA ALA A 180 -11.26 12.76 17.62
C ALA A 180 -12.12 11.47 17.66
N ALA A 181 -12.60 10.99 16.52
CA ALA A 181 -13.34 9.74 16.40
C ALA A 181 -12.41 8.53 16.13
N GLY A 182 -11.10 8.76 15.97
CA GLY A 182 -10.11 7.74 15.65
C GLY A 182 -10.05 7.37 14.16
N LEU A 183 -10.66 8.18 13.30
CA LEU A 183 -10.56 8.00 11.85
C LEU A 183 -9.32 8.72 11.32
N ALA A 184 -8.61 8.11 10.40
CA ALA A 184 -7.42 8.72 9.81
C ALA A 184 -7.77 10.00 9.05
N ASP A 185 -7.17 11.12 9.42
CA ASP A 185 -7.28 12.38 8.66
C ASP A 185 -6.31 12.38 7.48
N GLU A 186 -5.14 11.80 7.71
CA GLU A 186 -4.05 11.72 6.74
C GLU A 186 -3.36 10.36 6.87
N VAL A 187 -2.85 9.87 5.75
CA VAL A 187 -1.99 8.68 5.69
C VAL A 187 -0.76 9.03 4.88
N VAL A 188 0.41 8.82 5.47
CA VAL A 188 1.71 9.11 4.87
C VAL A 188 2.58 7.86 4.87
N PRO A 189 3.42 7.65 3.86
CA PRO A 189 4.49 6.66 3.94
C PRO A 189 5.57 7.17 4.91
N GLY A 190 6.10 6.26 5.74
CA GLY A 190 7.12 6.60 6.72
C GLY A 190 8.53 6.27 6.23
N PHE A 191 8.78 5.01 5.95
CA PHE A 191 10.10 4.54 5.50
C PHE A 191 10.00 3.21 4.78
N LEU A 192 11.08 2.84 4.12
CA LEU A 192 11.33 1.52 3.54
C LEU A 192 12.42 0.84 4.37
N ASP A 193 12.16 -0.38 4.84
CA ASP A 193 13.08 -1.23 5.62
C ASP A 193 13.38 -2.51 4.83
N PHE A 194 14.67 -2.89 4.69
CA PHE A 194 15.12 -4.01 3.84
C PHE A 194 16.42 -4.66 4.35
#